data_7732b16eed97169deae6957dd75c70cd
#
_entry.id   7732b16eed97169deae6957dd75c70cd
#
_cell.length_a   1.000
_cell.length_b   1.000
_cell.length_c   1.000
_cell.angle_alpha   90.00
_cell.angle_beta   90.00
_cell.angle_gamma   90.00
#
_symmetry.space_group_name_H-M   'P 1'
#
loop_
_entity.id
_entity.type
_entity.pdbx_description
1 polymer ?
#
loop_
_entity_poly.entity_id
_entity_poly.type
_entity_poly.pdbx_seq_one_letter_code
_entity_poly.pdbx_strand_id
1 'polypeptide(L)'
;MLHKLSANGIVLLYIRISNQSMEPNIRKMDILMVNRSVLPKVGKIVVADVNGEVIIKRLSIVDGQMTLTADNPNYSDVKVSDFDESMIWGVVSNVVHQL
;
A
#
# COMPACT_ATOMS: atom_id res chain seq x y z
N MET A 1 -12.64 5.12 -6.05
CA MET A 1 -13.68 4.93 -5.02
C MET A 1 -13.22 3.86 -4.03
N LEU A 2 -13.43 4.10 -2.77
CA LEU A 2 -12.99 3.25 -1.68
C LEU A 2 -14.20 2.70 -0.93
N HIS A 3 -14.35 1.38 -0.93
CA HIS A 3 -15.32 0.69 -0.08
C HIS A 3 -14.59 -0.13 0.96
N LYS A 4 -15.11 -0.16 2.17
CA LYS A 4 -14.52 -0.96 3.23
C LYS A 4 -15.56 -1.81 3.95
N LEU A 5 -15.19 -3.07 4.21
CA LEU A 5 -15.84 -3.94 5.16
C LEU A 5 -14.82 -4.25 6.24
N SER A 6 -15.23 -4.20 7.50
CA SER A 6 -14.32 -4.37 8.61
C SER A 6 -14.78 -5.51 9.51
N ALA A 7 -13.87 -6.45 9.80
CA ALA A 7 -14.06 -7.53 10.77
C ALA A 7 -12.70 -7.86 11.38
N ASN A 8 -12.60 -7.84 12.71
CA ASN A 8 -11.37 -8.20 13.44
C ASN A 8 -10.12 -7.42 13.02
N GLY A 9 -10.27 -6.12 12.73
CA GLY A 9 -9.16 -5.28 12.29
C GLY A 9 -8.81 -5.42 10.81
N ILE A 10 -9.45 -6.32 10.09
CA ILE A 10 -9.27 -6.52 8.66
C ILE A 10 -10.29 -5.68 7.91
N VAL A 11 -9.82 -4.94 6.93
CA VAL A 11 -10.65 -4.08 6.09
C VAL A 11 -10.49 -4.50 4.65
N LEU A 12 -11.62 -4.75 3.98
CA LEU A 12 -11.62 -4.96 2.54
C LEU A 12 -11.70 -3.61 1.85
N LEU A 13 -10.70 -3.31 1.04
CA LEU A 13 -10.67 -2.10 0.25
C LEU A 13 -10.95 -2.42 -1.21
N TYR A 14 -11.95 -1.72 -1.75
CA TYR A 14 -12.25 -1.71 -3.17
C TYR A 14 -11.53 -0.51 -3.76
N ILE A 15 -10.42 -0.74 -4.44
CA ILE A 15 -9.63 0.36 -4.98
C ILE A 15 -9.66 0.31 -6.49
N ARG A 16 -10.08 1.42 -7.09
CA ARG A 16 -9.83 1.68 -8.51
C ARG A 16 -8.44 2.28 -8.61
N ILE A 17 -7.49 1.45 -8.95
CA ILE A 17 -6.12 1.90 -9.13
C ILE A 17 -6.02 2.54 -10.51
N SER A 18 -5.67 3.83 -10.55
CA SER A 18 -5.55 4.59 -11.79
C SER A 18 -4.19 4.40 -12.47
N ASN A 19 -3.20 3.86 -11.76
CA ASN A 19 -1.87 3.62 -12.31
C ASN A 19 -1.47 2.16 -12.09
N GLN A 20 -0.34 1.77 -12.65
CA GLN A 20 0.16 0.40 -12.63
C GLN A 20 1.41 0.26 -11.77
N SER A 21 1.58 1.13 -10.77
CA SER A 21 2.81 1.21 -9.99
C SER A 21 3.14 -0.05 -9.20
N MET A 22 2.14 -0.86 -8.88
CA MET A 22 2.34 -2.10 -8.12
C MET A 22 2.16 -3.36 -8.96
N GLU A 23 2.03 -3.23 -10.28
CA GLU A 23 2.05 -4.42 -11.15
C GLU A 23 3.43 -5.07 -11.14
N PRO A 24 3.48 -6.40 -11.24
CA PRO A 24 2.37 -7.33 -11.50
C PRO A 24 1.59 -7.76 -10.26
N ASN A 25 1.96 -7.33 -9.07
CA ASN A 25 1.37 -7.83 -7.83
C ASN A 25 -0.04 -7.28 -7.56
N ILE A 26 -0.27 -6.04 -7.92
CA ILE A 26 -1.60 -5.42 -7.84
C ILE A 26 -1.94 -4.83 -9.19
N ARG A 27 -3.11 -5.21 -9.72
CA ARG A 27 -3.63 -4.75 -11.02
C ARG A 27 -4.86 -3.89 -10.83
N LYS A 28 -5.23 -3.18 -11.88
CA LYS A 28 -6.47 -2.43 -11.88
C LYS A 28 -7.66 -3.34 -11.52
N MET A 29 -8.58 -2.82 -10.75
CA MET A 29 -9.80 -3.50 -10.30
C MET A 29 -9.58 -4.60 -9.27
N ASP A 30 -8.37 -4.81 -8.80
CA ASP A 30 -8.14 -5.76 -7.72
C ASP A 30 -8.79 -5.29 -6.43
N ILE A 31 -9.15 -6.27 -5.60
CA ILE A 31 -9.63 -6.03 -4.25
C ILE A 31 -8.48 -6.27 -3.29
N LEU A 32 -8.21 -5.32 -2.44
CA LEU A 32 -7.16 -5.45 -1.44
C LEU A 32 -7.76 -5.78 -0.09
N MET A 33 -7.19 -6.77 0.58
CA MET A 33 -7.41 -7.04 1.98
C MET A 33 -6.36 -6.29 2.79
N VAL A 34 -6.78 -5.38 3.64
CA VAL A 34 -5.88 -4.53 4.42
C VAL A 34 -6.10 -4.78 5.90
N ASN A 35 -5.04 -5.10 6.61
CA ASN A 35 -5.08 -5.30 8.05
C ASN A 35 -4.51 -4.06 8.74
N ARG A 36 -5.33 -3.42 9.56
CA ARG A 36 -4.94 -2.23 10.32
C ARG A 36 -4.34 -2.55 11.69
N SER A 37 -4.44 -3.80 12.12
CA SER A 37 -3.94 -4.24 13.43
C SER A 37 -2.48 -4.68 13.40
N VAL A 38 -1.92 -4.88 12.21
CA VAL A 38 -0.56 -5.37 12.03
C VAL A 38 0.40 -4.19 11.94
N LEU A 39 1.52 -4.28 12.64
CA LEU A 39 2.58 -3.30 12.52
C LEU A 39 3.20 -3.36 11.13
N PRO A 40 3.39 -2.22 10.48
CA PRO A 40 4.06 -2.19 9.17
C PRO A 40 5.51 -2.64 9.30
N LYS A 41 5.92 -3.50 8.38
CA LYS A 41 7.29 -4.01 8.30
C LYS A 41 7.84 -3.80 6.91
N VAL A 42 9.15 -3.60 6.84
CA VAL A 42 9.88 -3.56 5.57
C VAL A 42 9.59 -4.82 4.76
N GLY A 43 9.31 -4.65 3.48
CA GLY A 43 8.94 -5.73 2.57
C GLY A 43 7.43 -5.90 2.36
N LYS A 44 6.62 -5.27 3.19
CA LYS A 44 5.16 -5.35 3.06
C LYS A 44 4.61 -4.22 2.19
N ILE A 45 3.53 -4.52 1.48
CA ILE A 45 2.77 -3.50 0.77
C ILE A 45 1.87 -2.81 1.78
N VAL A 46 1.88 -1.49 1.77
CA VAL A 46 1.14 -0.67 2.73
C VAL A 46 0.25 0.34 2.02
N VAL A 47 -0.80 0.74 2.72
CA VAL A 47 -1.62 1.89 2.35
C VAL A 47 -1.13 3.05 3.20
N ALA A 48 -0.58 4.07 2.58
CA ALA A 48 0.06 5.18 3.27
C ALA A 48 -0.57 6.52 2.89
N ASP A 49 -0.58 7.43 3.84
CA ASP A 49 -0.94 8.83 3.61
C ASP A 49 0.35 9.65 3.64
N VAL A 50 0.69 10.22 2.50
CA VAL A 50 1.89 11.06 2.36
C VAL A 50 1.43 12.43 1.85
N ASN A 51 1.54 13.43 2.71
CA ASN A 51 1.15 14.81 2.39
C ASN A 51 -0.29 14.92 1.88
N GLY A 52 -1.21 14.15 2.48
CA GLY A 52 -2.63 14.16 2.09
C GLY A 52 -2.98 13.28 0.90
N GLU A 53 -2.00 12.61 0.31
CA GLU A 53 -2.22 11.69 -0.80
C GLU A 53 -2.14 10.26 -0.30
N VAL A 54 -3.19 9.47 -0.57
CA VAL A 54 -3.20 8.05 -0.24
C VAL A 54 -2.53 7.28 -1.35
N ILE A 55 -1.47 6.56 -1.00
CA ILE A 55 -0.71 5.75 -1.96
C ILE A 55 -0.57 4.32 -1.46
N ILE A 56 -0.44 3.39 -2.40
CA ILE A 56 -0.22 1.98 -2.13
C ILE A 56 1.13 1.62 -2.71
N LYS A 57 2.07 1.29 -1.86
CA LYS A 57 3.46 1.02 -2.22
C LYS A 57 4.06 0.00 -1.25
N ARG A 58 5.22 -0.52 -1.61
CA ARG A 58 5.98 -1.40 -0.74
C ARG A 58 6.86 -0.58 0.20
N LEU A 59 6.80 -0.90 1.48
CA LEU A 59 7.67 -0.28 2.47
C LEU A 59 9.07 -0.87 2.35
N SER A 60 10.07 -0.02 2.16
CA SER A 60 11.44 -0.44 1.91
C SER A 60 12.43 0.48 2.61
N ILE A 61 13.67 0.01 2.75
CA ILE A 61 14.79 0.86 3.14
C ILE A 61 15.75 0.90 1.95
N VAL A 62 15.99 2.10 1.44
CA VAL A 62 16.89 2.34 0.32
C VAL A 62 17.94 3.35 0.75
N ASP A 63 19.21 2.98 0.69
CA ASP A 63 20.32 3.81 1.14
C ASP A 63 20.14 4.32 2.57
N GLY A 64 19.67 3.45 3.46
CA GLY A 64 19.43 3.77 4.86
C GLY A 64 18.20 4.64 5.13
N GLN A 65 17.40 4.95 4.12
CA GLN A 65 16.23 5.80 4.24
C GLN A 65 14.94 5.02 3.98
N MET A 66 13.93 5.27 4.82
CA MET A 66 12.61 4.71 4.62
C MET A 66 12.02 5.22 3.30
N THR A 67 11.58 4.30 2.47
CA THR A 67 11.14 4.59 1.10
C THR A 67 9.90 3.77 0.80
N LEU A 68 8.97 4.38 0.09
CA LEU A 68 7.80 3.69 -0.45
C LEU A 68 8.10 3.37 -1.91
N THR A 69 8.30 2.08 -2.21
CA THR A 69 8.79 1.66 -3.52
C THR A 69 7.67 1.08 -4.38
N ALA A 70 7.72 1.40 -5.66
CA ALA A 70 6.84 0.79 -6.65
C ALA A 70 7.39 -0.58 -7.06
N ASP A 71 6.52 -1.59 -7.14
CA ASP A 71 6.92 -2.91 -7.65
C ASP A 71 7.18 -2.87 -9.16
N ASN A 72 6.52 -1.96 -9.87
CA ASN A 72 6.73 -1.74 -11.28
C ASN A 72 7.92 -0.78 -11.49
N PRO A 73 9.01 -1.22 -12.13
CA PRO A 73 10.20 -0.38 -12.26
C PRO A 73 10.02 0.85 -13.15
N ASN A 74 8.92 0.94 -13.87
CA ASN A 74 8.59 2.12 -14.69
C ASN A 74 8.02 3.27 -13.86
N TYR A 75 7.81 3.07 -12.56
CA TYR A 75 7.26 4.09 -11.67
C TYR A 75 8.29 4.50 -10.63
N SER A 76 8.22 5.75 -10.22
CA SER A 76 9.15 6.31 -9.23
C SER A 76 8.82 5.87 -7.82
N ASP A 77 9.87 5.73 -7.01
CA ASP A 77 9.76 5.53 -5.57
C ASP A 77 9.52 6.87 -4.87
N VAL A 78 8.97 6.80 -3.66
CA VAL A 78 8.69 7.98 -2.82
C VAL A 78 9.55 7.87 -1.57
N LYS A 79 10.54 8.77 -1.44
CA LYS A 79 11.33 8.87 -0.21
C LYS A 79 10.52 9.59 0.86
N VAL A 80 10.57 9.07 2.08
CA VAL A 80 9.85 9.64 3.22
C VAL A 80 10.87 10.09 4.26
N SER A 81 11.18 11.38 4.29
CA SER A 81 12.24 11.93 5.15
C SER A 81 11.87 11.95 6.63
N ASP A 82 10.60 12.17 6.95
CA ASP A 82 10.10 12.21 8.33
C ASP A 82 9.10 11.08 8.54
N PHE A 83 9.56 9.84 8.30
CA PHE A 83 8.70 8.68 8.42
C PHE A 83 8.18 8.52 9.85
N ASP A 84 6.88 8.32 9.96
CA ASP A 84 6.18 7.99 11.19
C ASP A 84 5.18 6.88 10.89
N GLU A 85 5.05 5.91 11.77
CA GLU A 85 4.11 4.80 11.59
C GLU A 85 2.67 5.28 11.43
N SER A 86 2.32 6.44 11.96
CA SER A 86 0.98 7.03 11.77
C SER A 86 0.66 7.37 10.32
N MET A 87 1.67 7.47 9.45
CA MET A 87 1.47 7.64 8.01
C MET A 87 0.93 6.37 7.35
N ILE A 88 1.09 5.22 7.99
CA ILE A 88 0.65 3.93 7.46
C ILE A 88 -0.76 3.66 7.98
N TRP A 89 -1.72 3.65 7.06
CA TRP A 89 -3.11 3.36 7.39
C TRP A 89 -3.35 1.88 7.62
N GLY A 90 -2.65 1.01 6.88
CA GLY A 90 -2.77 -0.42 7.02
C GLY A 90 -1.79 -1.18 6.15
N VAL A 91 -1.70 -2.48 6.40
CA VAL A 91 -0.81 -3.40 5.67
C VAL A 91 -1.65 -4.29 4.76
N VAL A 92 -1.30 -4.37 3.50
CA VAL A 92 -1.98 -5.25 2.54
C VAL A 92 -1.61 -6.69 2.86
N SER A 93 -2.58 -7.49 3.25
CA SER A 93 -2.38 -8.89 3.58
C SER A 93 -2.67 -9.83 2.40
N ASN A 94 -3.60 -9.46 1.55
CA ASN A 94 -4.02 -10.28 0.41
C ASN A 94 -4.46 -9.39 -0.74
N VAL A 95 -4.34 -9.92 -1.93
CA VAL A 95 -4.84 -9.30 -3.17
C VAL A 95 -5.74 -10.31 -3.86
N VAL A 96 -6.96 -9.89 -4.19
CA VAL A 96 -7.92 -10.71 -4.91
C VAL A 96 -8.06 -10.16 -6.33
N HIS A 97 -7.62 -10.95 -7.29
CA HIS A 97 -7.76 -10.59 -8.70
C HIS A 97 -9.13 -11.00 -9.22
N GLN A 98 -9.71 -10.14 -10.04
CA GLN A 98 -10.93 -10.50 -10.76
C GLN A 98 -10.59 -11.27 -12.04
N LEU A 99 -11.41 -12.22 -12.34
CA LEU A 99 -11.33 -12.98 -13.59
C LEU A 99 -11.93 -12.18 -14.77
#